data_c9485fdf7be601547afaaa4ebf0a6ab8
#
_entry.id   c9485fdf7be601547afaaa4ebf0a6ab8
#
_cell.length_a   1.000
_cell.length_b   1.000
_cell.length_c   1.000
_cell.angle_alpha   90.00
_cell.angle_beta   90.00
_cell.angle_gamma   90.00
#
_symmetry.space_group_name_H-M   'P 1'
#
loop_
_entity.id
_entity.type
_entity.pdbx_description
1 polymer ?
#
loop_
_entity_poly.entity_id
_entity_poly.type
_entity_poly.pdbx_seq_one_letter_code
_entity_poly.pdbx_strand_id
1 'polypeptide(L)'
;NAQLCVYHRGIKVVDLWCSKIHDPNFGADSLINVFSSGKSLEAIAIASLVGRGLLTYETTICEVWPEYRGGGKEHTCVADLMRHEAGLATFDTAIAVDDLLPENIKANRLGSLIENQDPHFRSAAATRREYHAMTRGWIVNEVFRRVDPAGRTLGEYLAEEISGPLNADVVVGLNDAQLRRVSDITPLGIRCHILASFRPKIFGRKVLHNFFQLMARLLKVVLTARKNFSASKPPIQNMRSINFFNDERMRRGETPSANTHASARGLAHIAAVMAAGGQLGSVECLSRSAWDLLHKDPQPASMGGVLPTRFT
;
A
#
# COMPACT_ATOMS: atom_id res chain seq x y z
N ASN A 1 6.62 -6.18 -19.45
CA ASN A 1 6.61 -4.73 -19.43
C ASN A 1 7.43 -4.25 -18.22
N ALA A 2 8.25 -3.21 -18.37
CA ALA A 2 9.03 -2.61 -17.31
C ALA A 2 9.25 -1.12 -17.56
N GLN A 3 9.32 -0.35 -16.47
CA GLN A 3 9.70 1.06 -16.48
C GLN A 3 10.79 1.29 -15.43
N LEU A 4 11.69 2.23 -15.69
CA LEU A 4 12.74 2.68 -14.77
C LEU A 4 12.89 4.19 -14.88
N CYS A 5 12.76 4.87 -13.76
CA CYS A 5 13.05 6.30 -13.67
C CYS A 5 13.95 6.58 -12.46
N VAL A 6 14.92 7.44 -12.63
CA VAL A 6 15.87 7.83 -11.57
C VAL A 6 16.01 9.34 -11.54
N TYR A 7 15.92 9.89 -10.34
CA TYR A 7 16.26 11.26 -10.04
C TYR A 7 17.56 11.33 -9.24
N HIS A 8 18.39 12.30 -9.55
CA HIS A 8 19.58 12.64 -8.79
C HIS A 8 19.56 14.15 -8.49
N ARG A 9 19.53 14.51 -7.21
CA ARG A 9 19.44 15.91 -6.75
C ARG A 9 18.32 16.70 -7.43
N GLY A 10 17.14 16.12 -7.53
CA GLY A 10 15.95 16.72 -8.14
C GLY A 10 15.93 16.72 -9.68
N ILE A 11 16.98 16.24 -10.35
CA ILE A 11 17.07 16.17 -11.81
C ILE A 11 16.80 14.72 -12.26
N LYS A 12 15.91 14.55 -13.22
CA LYS A 12 15.63 13.24 -13.84
C LYS A 12 16.80 12.85 -14.75
N VAL A 13 17.53 11.79 -14.37
CA VAL A 13 18.75 11.32 -15.05
C VAL A 13 18.58 10.03 -15.82
N VAL A 14 17.54 9.22 -15.49
CA VAL A 14 17.17 8.01 -16.22
C VAL A 14 15.67 8.00 -16.42
N ASP A 15 15.23 7.62 -17.61
CA ASP A 15 13.81 7.47 -17.95
C ASP A 15 13.68 6.45 -19.09
N LEU A 16 13.42 5.21 -18.74
CA LEU A 16 13.44 4.07 -19.65
C LEU A 16 12.18 3.22 -19.51
N TRP A 17 11.71 2.66 -20.58
CA TRP A 17 10.67 1.63 -20.57
C TRP A 17 10.94 0.58 -21.64
N CYS A 18 10.44 -0.62 -21.41
CA CYS A 18 10.51 -1.69 -22.39
C CYS A 18 9.32 -2.65 -22.27
N SER A 19 8.91 -3.20 -23.40
CA SER A 19 7.94 -4.28 -23.47
C SER A 19 8.57 -5.49 -24.16
N LYS A 20 8.68 -6.59 -23.43
CA LYS A 20 9.18 -7.84 -23.98
C LYS A 20 8.19 -8.49 -24.96
N ILE A 21 6.90 -8.24 -24.78
CA ILE A 21 5.82 -8.76 -25.64
C ILE A 21 5.47 -7.79 -26.77
N HIS A 22 6.27 -6.74 -26.96
CA HIS A 22 6.02 -5.69 -27.95
C HIS A 22 4.61 -5.10 -27.89
N ASP A 23 4.11 -4.87 -26.66
CA ASP A 23 2.84 -4.21 -26.43
C ASP A 23 2.90 -2.75 -26.92
N PRO A 24 2.17 -2.39 -28.00
CA PRO A 24 2.24 -1.06 -28.58
C PRO A 24 1.63 0.02 -27.68
N ASN A 25 0.81 -0.39 -26.68
CA ASN A 25 0.16 0.52 -25.75
C ASN A 25 1.00 0.75 -24.49
N PHE A 26 2.15 0.04 -24.34
CA PHE A 26 3.01 0.20 -23.19
C PHE A 26 4.14 1.21 -23.45
N GLY A 27 4.16 2.26 -22.67
CA GLY A 27 5.15 3.33 -22.77
C GLY A 27 5.54 3.92 -21.40
N ALA A 28 6.19 5.05 -21.46
CA ALA A 28 6.63 5.78 -20.27
C ALA A 28 5.47 6.27 -19.39
N ASP A 29 4.32 6.53 -20.00
CA ASP A 29 3.13 7.06 -19.34
C ASP A 29 2.12 5.98 -18.97
N SER A 30 2.45 4.69 -19.20
CA SER A 30 1.60 3.58 -18.76
C SER A 30 1.54 3.51 -17.24
N LEU A 31 0.35 3.24 -16.73
CA LEU A 31 0.11 3.03 -15.31
C LEU A 31 0.22 1.54 -14.99
N ILE A 32 0.93 1.23 -13.94
CA ILE A 32 1.10 -0.13 -13.43
C ILE A 32 0.61 -0.15 -11.98
N ASN A 33 -0.09 -1.21 -11.59
CA ASN A 33 -0.38 -1.43 -10.18
C ASN A 33 0.94 -1.65 -9.42
N VAL A 34 1.24 -0.75 -8.48
CA VAL A 34 2.48 -0.78 -7.68
C VAL A 34 2.29 -1.45 -6.33
N PHE A 35 1.11 -2.04 -6.10
CA PHE A 35 0.79 -2.78 -4.89
C PHE A 35 1.19 -2.05 -3.61
N SER A 36 1.94 -2.73 -2.75
CA SER A 36 2.34 -2.22 -1.43
C SER A 36 3.30 -1.03 -1.46
N SER A 37 3.80 -0.60 -2.62
CA SER A 37 4.48 0.68 -2.73
C SER A 37 3.54 1.87 -2.44
N GLY A 38 2.22 1.68 -2.61
CA GLY A 38 1.22 2.66 -2.19
C GLY A 38 1.24 2.98 -0.69
N LYS A 39 1.78 2.10 0.14
CA LYS A 39 1.91 2.34 1.58
C LYS A 39 2.83 3.51 1.94
N SER A 40 3.75 3.87 1.07
CA SER A 40 4.55 5.09 1.25
C SER A 40 3.71 6.35 1.10
N LEU A 41 2.70 6.32 0.22
CA LEU A 41 1.77 7.44 0.03
C LEU A 41 0.82 7.60 1.23
N GLU A 42 0.38 6.50 1.83
CA GLU A 42 -0.36 6.52 3.09
C GLU A 42 0.46 7.20 4.19
N ALA A 43 1.76 6.87 4.28
CA ALA A 43 2.65 7.48 5.26
C ALA A 43 2.83 8.99 5.01
N ILE A 44 2.98 9.43 3.76
CA ILE A 44 3.06 10.84 3.38
C ILE A 44 1.75 11.57 3.75
N ALA A 45 0.59 10.99 3.46
CA ALA A 45 -0.70 11.59 3.76
C ALA A 45 -0.92 11.77 5.28
N ILE A 46 -0.64 10.74 6.09
CA ILE A 46 -0.73 10.85 7.55
C ILE A 46 0.29 11.86 8.08
N ALA A 47 1.53 11.85 7.58
CA ALA A 47 2.54 12.83 7.98
C ALA A 47 2.14 14.28 7.63
N SER A 48 1.40 14.48 6.54
CA SER A 48 0.83 15.80 6.19
C SER A 48 -0.19 16.27 7.24
N LEU A 49 -1.08 15.38 7.70
CA LEU A 49 -2.03 15.73 8.77
C LEU A 49 -1.30 16.05 10.09
N VAL A 50 -0.26 15.27 10.40
CA VAL A 50 0.59 15.52 11.59
C VAL A 50 1.32 16.86 11.47
N GLY A 51 1.91 17.15 10.32
CA GLY A 51 2.61 18.42 10.09
C GLY A 51 1.71 19.65 10.13
N ARG A 52 0.41 19.47 9.85
CA ARG A 52 -0.63 20.52 9.95
C ARG A 52 -1.23 20.62 11.36
N GLY A 53 -0.77 19.79 12.31
CA GLY A 53 -1.28 19.77 13.69
C GLY A 53 -2.72 19.24 13.84
N LEU A 54 -3.22 18.51 12.84
CA LEU A 54 -4.58 17.97 12.84
C LEU A 54 -4.69 16.65 13.60
N LEU A 55 -3.59 15.92 13.75
CA LEU A 55 -3.43 14.75 14.62
C LEU A 55 -1.96 14.57 15.02
N THR A 56 -1.69 13.63 15.93
CA THR A 56 -0.34 13.17 16.26
C THR A 56 -0.24 11.66 16.03
N TYR A 57 0.97 11.11 16.05
CA TYR A 57 1.13 9.66 15.95
C TYR A 57 0.62 8.92 17.20
N GLU A 58 0.54 9.60 18.35
CA GLU A 58 0.01 9.11 19.61
C GLU A 58 -1.52 9.25 19.73
N THR A 59 -2.16 10.04 18.85
CA THR A 59 -3.62 10.17 18.80
C THR A 59 -4.25 8.79 18.65
N THR A 60 -5.15 8.41 19.55
CA THR A 60 -5.92 7.18 19.41
C THR A 60 -6.93 7.31 18.27
N ILE A 61 -7.12 6.25 17.51
CA ILE A 61 -8.05 6.30 16.37
C ILE A 61 -9.46 6.66 16.83
N CYS A 62 -9.88 6.20 18.01
CA CYS A 62 -11.22 6.51 18.53
C CYS A 62 -11.41 7.98 18.95
N GLU A 63 -10.36 8.79 19.08
CA GLU A 63 -10.50 10.25 19.30
C GLU A 63 -11.01 10.95 18.03
N VAL A 64 -10.62 10.48 16.86
CA VAL A 64 -11.02 11.05 15.56
C VAL A 64 -12.09 10.22 14.83
N TRP A 65 -12.31 9.01 15.31
CA TRP A 65 -13.33 8.07 14.82
C TRP A 65 -13.99 7.35 16.02
N PRO A 66 -14.98 7.99 16.68
CA PRO A 66 -15.56 7.48 17.92
C PRO A 66 -16.16 6.07 17.84
N GLU A 67 -16.64 5.66 16.67
CA GLU A 67 -17.23 4.35 16.42
C GLU A 67 -16.16 3.24 16.30
N TYR A 68 -14.87 3.60 16.13
CA TYR A 68 -13.75 2.66 16.11
C TYR A 68 -13.44 2.15 17.54
N ARG A 69 -14.40 1.42 18.13
CA ARG A 69 -14.36 0.92 19.50
C ARG A 69 -14.74 -0.56 19.56
N GLY A 70 -14.52 -1.18 20.71
CA GLY A 70 -14.83 -2.58 20.97
C GLY A 70 -13.66 -3.52 20.69
N GLY A 71 -13.70 -4.71 21.27
CA GLY A 71 -12.64 -5.71 21.15
C GLY A 71 -11.27 -5.29 21.67
N GLY A 72 -11.11 -4.08 22.22
CA GLY A 72 -9.82 -3.49 22.64
C GLY A 72 -9.18 -2.58 21.61
N LYS A 73 -9.91 -2.18 20.55
CA LYS A 73 -9.44 -1.22 19.52
C LYS A 73 -9.28 0.19 20.04
N GLU A 74 -9.95 0.56 21.11
CA GLU A 74 -9.98 1.91 21.68
C GLU A 74 -8.61 2.46 22.06
N HIS A 75 -7.63 1.59 22.26
CA HIS A 75 -6.26 1.96 22.61
C HIS A 75 -5.31 2.04 21.41
N THR A 76 -5.80 1.71 20.21
CA THR A 76 -4.98 1.73 19.00
C THR A 76 -4.69 3.17 18.59
N CYS A 77 -3.43 3.57 18.57
CA CYS A 77 -3.02 4.87 18.08
C CYS A 77 -2.64 4.85 16.58
N VAL A 78 -2.49 6.02 16.00
CA VAL A 78 -2.09 6.18 14.59
C VAL A 78 -0.75 5.48 14.32
N ALA A 79 0.23 5.60 15.24
CA ALA A 79 1.52 4.93 15.09
C ALA A 79 1.39 3.39 15.06
N ASP A 80 0.52 2.79 15.88
CA ASP A 80 0.29 1.35 15.87
C ASP A 80 -0.26 0.88 14.52
N LEU A 81 -1.23 1.62 13.96
CA LEU A 81 -1.76 1.34 12.64
C LEU A 81 -0.67 1.41 11.58
N MET A 82 0.13 2.49 11.58
CA MET A 82 1.17 2.71 10.58
C MET A 82 2.29 1.65 10.67
N ARG A 83 2.60 1.15 11.87
CA ARG A 83 3.58 0.10 12.12
C ARG A 83 3.04 -1.32 11.97
N HIS A 84 1.78 -1.52 11.55
CA HIS A 84 1.14 -2.82 11.43
C HIS A 84 0.91 -3.54 12.77
N GLU A 85 0.63 -2.80 13.83
CA GLU A 85 0.44 -3.25 15.20
C GLU A 85 -1.01 -3.16 15.68
N ALA A 86 -1.94 -2.72 14.81
CA ALA A 86 -3.35 -2.52 15.15
C ALA A 86 -4.17 -3.82 15.37
N GLY A 87 -3.60 -5.00 15.07
CA GLY A 87 -4.31 -6.28 15.25
C GLY A 87 -5.39 -6.59 14.22
N LEU A 88 -5.51 -5.79 13.15
CA LEU A 88 -6.54 -5.87 12.11
C LEU A 88 -5.95 -6.27 10.75
N ALA A 89 -4.99 -7.20 10.73
CA ALA A 89 -4.35 -7.66 9.50
C ALA A 89 -5.33 -8.33 8.53
N THR A 90 -6.39 -8.93 9.04
CA THR A 90 -7.50 -9.54 8.28
C THR A 90 -8.83 -9.18 8.92
N PHE A 91 -9.91 -9.25 8.13
CA PHE A 91 -11.28 -9.09 8.62
C PHE A 91 -12.02 -10.44 8.53
N ASP A 92 -13.00 -10.64 9.40
CA ASP A 92 -13.84 -11.84 9.40
C ASP A 92 -14.86 -11.83 8.26
N THR A 93 -15.19 -10.63 7.77
CA THR A 93 -16.10 -10.41 6.65
C THR A 93 -15.34 -9.88 5.44
N ALA A 94 -15.52 -10.50 4.28
CA ALA A 94 -14.95 -10.05 3.02
C ALA A 94 -15.67 -8.78 2.52
N ILE A 95 -14.91 -7.76 2.13
CA ILE A 95 -15.39 -6.47 1.63
C ILE A 95 -15.93 -6.62 0.21
N ALA A 96 -17.08 -6.03 -0.10
CA ALA A 96 -17.53 -5.92 -1.48
C ALA A 96 -16.69 -4.87 -2.23
N VAL A 97 -16.42 -5.10 -3.54
CA VAL A 97 -15.63 -4.14 -4.34
C VAL A 97 -16.28 -2.76 -4.35
N ASP A 98 -17.60 -2.71 -4.37
CA ASP A 98 -18.35 -1.45 -4.38
C ASP A 98 -18.17 -0.63 -3.11
N ASP A 99 -17.91 -1.27 -1.96
CA ASP A 99 -17.65 -0.55 -0.71
C ASP A 99 -16.33 0.22 -0.74
N LEU A 100 -15.47 -0.06 -1.72
CA LEU A 100 -14.18 0.63 -1.94
C LEU A 100 -14.29 1.84 -2.87
N LEU A 101 -15.45 2.09 -3.49
CA LEU A 101 -15.65 3.28 -4.31
C LEU A 101 -15.70 4.54 -3.44
N PRO A 102 -15.11 5.67 -3.88
CA PRO A 102 -15.00 6.89 -3.09
C PRO A 102 -16.32 7.36 -2.47
N GLU A 103 -17.41 7.33 -3.25
CA GLU A 103 -18.75 7.70 -2.78
C GLU A 103 -19.26 6.78 -1.66
N ASN A 104 -18.97 5.50 -1.72
CA ASN A 104 -19.36 4.52 -0.70
C ASN A 104 -18.49 4.60 0.55
N ILE A 105 -17.20 4.93 0.39
CA ILE A 105 -16.30 5.26 1.51
C ILE A 105 -16.85 6.50 2.24
N LYS A 106 -17.19 7.56 1.51
CA LYS A 106 -17.80 8.77 2.09
C LYS A 106 -19.15 8.51 2.75
N ALA A 107 -19.93 7.55 2.23
CA ALA A 107 -21.17 7.08 2.84
C ALA A 107 -20.94 6.13 4.05
N ASN A 108 -19.69 5.97 4.51
CA ASN A 108 -19.29 5.12 5.65
C ASN A 108 -19.55 3.61 5.49
N ARG A 109 -19.72 3.11 4.26
CA ARG A 109 -19.97 1.68 4.05
C ARG A 109 -18.78 0.82 4.47
N LEU A 110 -17.57 1.20 4.05
CA LEU A 110 -16.35 0.55 4.48
C LEU A 110 -16.08 0.77 5.97
N GLY A 111 -16.30 1.99 6.46
CA GLY A 111 -16.12 2.35 7.87
C GLY A 111 -16.97 1.47 8.79
N SER A 112 -18.24 1.28 8.49
CA SER A 112 -19.14 0.43 9.28
C SER A 112 -18.68 -1.02 9.38
N LEU A 113 -18.04 -1.55 8.35
CA LEU A 113 -17.45 -2.91 8.40
C LEU A 113 -16.24 -2.96 9.36
N ILE A 114 -15.39 -1.92 9.33
CA ILE A 114 -14.21 -1.82 10.22
C ILE A 114 -14.64 -1.60 11.67
N GLU A 115 -15.67 -0.80 11.92
CA GLU A 115 -16.24 -0.52 13.25
C GLU A 115 -16.68 -1.81 13.95
N ASN A 116 -17.27 -2.74 13.19
CA ASN A 116 -17.77 -4.02 13.70
C ASN A 116 -16.73 -5.15 13.72
N GLN A 117 -15.48 -4.86 13.33
CA GLN A 117 -14.41 -5.86 13.28
C GLN A 117 -13.63 -5.87 14.59
N ASP A 118 -13.51 -7.03 15.23
CA ASP A 118 -12.65 -7.22 16.39
C ASP A 118 -11.18 -7.44 15.97
N PRO A 119 -10.20 -6.88 16.69
CA PRO A 119 -8.80 -7.14 16.43
C PRO A 119 -8.41 -8.54 16.89
N HIS A 120 -7.54 -9.20 16.14
CA HIS A 120 -7.01 -10.53 16.48
C HIS A 120 -6.04 -10.51 17.67
N PHE A 121 -5.50 -9.35 17.99
CA PHE A 121 -4.72 -9.06 19.20
C PHE A 121 -4.87 -7.57 19.54
N ARG A 122 -4.69 -7.25 20.81
CA ARG A 122 -4.72 -5.86 21.27
C ARG A 122 -3.39 -5.20 20.97
N SER A 123 -3.45 -3.96 20.47
CA SER A 123 -2.30 -3.09 20.43
C SER A 123 -1.89 -2.77 21.88
N ALA A 124 -0.84 -3.40 22.34
CA ALA A 124 -0.27 -3.12 23.65
C ALA A 124 1.25 -3.28 23.56
N ALA A 125 1.94 -2.18 23.68
CA ALA A 125 3.40 -2.12 23.87
C ALA A 125 4.24 -2.82 22.79
N ALA A 126 3.98 -2.56 21.50
CA ALA A 126 4.88 -2.89 20.38
C ALA A 126 5.39 -4.36 20.32
N THR A 127 4.65 -5.31 20.91
CA THR A 127 5.12 -6.70 21.03
C THR A 127 4.78 -7.59 19.84
N ARG A 128 3.76 -7.20 19.05
CA ARG A 128 3.28 -8.01 17.93
C ARG A 128 3.00 -7.15 16.70
N ARG A 129 3.62 -7.50 15.60
CA ARG A 129 3.45 -6.86 14.31
C ARG A 129 2.99 -7.88 13.28
N GLU A 130 1.85 -7.64 12.65
CA GLU A 130 1.32 -8.46 11.56
C GLU A 130 1.08 -7.61 10.32
N TYR A 131 1.52 -8.08 9.16
CA TYR A 131 1.39 -7.32 7.93
C TYR A 131 -0.06 -7.12 7.50
N HIS A 132 -0.57 -5.92 7.65
CA HIS A 132 -1.88 -5.48 7.17
C HIS A 132 -1.79 -5.23 5.66
N ALA A 133 -1.96 -6.27 4.86
CA ALA A 133 -1.69 -6.21 3.41
C ALA A 133 -2.57 -5.17 2.69
N MET A 134 -3.87 -5.13 3.01
CA MET A 134 -4.86 -4.20 2.45
C MET A 134 -5.52 -3.36 3.53
N THR A 135 -5.82 -3.98 4.66
CA THR A 135 -6.63 -3.38 5.75
C THR A 135 -6.03 -2.10 6.31
N ARG A 136 -4.68 -1.96 6.33
CA ARG A 136 -4.06 -0.70 6.74
C ARG A 136 -4.54 0.46 5.89
N GLY A 137 -4.51 0.34 4.57
CA GLY A 137 -4.94 1.39 3.67
C GLY A 137 -6.41 1.75 3.81
N TRP A 138 -7.26 0.79 4.10
CA TRP A 138 -8.68 1.03 4.36
C TRP A 138 -8.90 1.80 5.66
N ILE A 139 -8.24 1.39 6.74
CA ILE A 139 -8.35 2.09 8.03
C ILE A 139 -7.71 3.49 7.94
N VAL A 140 -6.55 3.62 7.27
CA VAL A 140 -5.90 4.92 7.04
C VAL A 140 -6.80 5.85 6.25
N ASN A 141 -7.47 5.36 5.19
CA ASN A 141 -8.39 6.17 4.38
C ASN A 141 -9.57 6.68 5.23
N GLU A 142 -10.12 5.81 6.09
CA GLU A 142 -11.20 6.17 7.00
C GLU A 142 -10.78 7.18 8.07
N VAL A 143 -9.58 7.04 8.63
CA VAL A 143 -9.00 8.03 9.57
C VAL A 143 -8.74 9.34 8.83
N PHE A 144 -8.11 9.26 7.66
CA PHE A 144 -7.73 10.44 6.87
C PHE A 144 -8.95 11.31 6.56
N ARG A 145 -10.01 10.73 5.98
CA ARG A 145 -11.21 11.50 5.59
C ARG A 145 -11.97 12.14 6.75
N ARG A 146 -11.82 11.61 7.97
CA ARG A 146 -12.44 12.19 9.18
C ARG A 146 -11.63 13.35 9.73
N VAL A 147 -10.32 13.35 9.51
CA VAL A 147 -9.41 14.37 10.02
C VAL A 147 -9.18 15.48 9.00
N ASP A 148 -9.18 15.15 7.70
CA ASP A 148 -9.01 16.15 6.63
C ASP A 148 -10.18 17.15 6.65
N PRO A 149 -9.93 18.47 6.77
CA PRO A 149 -10.99 19.48 6.87
C PRO A 149 -11.95 19.50 5.67
N ALA A 150 -11.50 19.01 4.49
CA ALA A 150 -12.32 18.90 3.31
C ALA A 150 -13.07 17.56 3.22
N GLY A 151 -12.83 16.63 4.16
CA GLY A 151 -13.45 15.29 4.16
C GLY A 151 -13.10 14.44 2.97
N ARG A 152 -11.94 14.69 2.35
CA ARG A 152 -11.47 13.97 1.15
C ARG A 152 -11.08 12.55 1.50
N THR A 153 -11.29 11.64 0.56
CA THR A 153 -10.64 10.34 0.61
C THR A 153 -9.14 10.50 0.39
N LEU A 154 -8.37 9.46 0.71
CA LEU A 154 -6.93 9.47 0.51
C LEU A 154 -6.59 9.61 -0.99
N GLY A 155 -7.36 8.99 -1.89
CA GLY A 155 -7.17 9.11 -3.34
C GLY A 155 -7.39 10.54 -3.83
N GLU A 156 -8.45 11.22 -3.36
CA GLU A 156 -8.72 12.62 -3.68
C GLU A 156 -7.61 13.55 -3.17
N TYR A 157 -7.20 13.37 -1.92
CA TYR A 157 -6.10 14.16 -1.35
C TYR A 157 -4.79 13.98 -2.12
N LEU A 158 -4.42 12.73 -2.43
CA LEU A 158 -3.20 12.47 -3.20
C LEU A 158 -3.26 13.10 -4.59
N ALA A 159 -4.41 13.07 -5.25
CA ALA A 159 -4.59 13.69 -6.56
C ALA A 159 -4.45 15.21 -6.52
N GLU A 160 -5.04 15.86 -5.51
CA GLU A 160 -5.10 17.31 -5.40
C GLU A 160 -3.81 17.94 -4.85
N GLU A 161 -3.23 17.33 -3.81
CA GLU A 161 -2.13 17.95 -3.04
C GLU A 161 -0.75 17.39 -3.38
N ILE A 162 -0.66 16.18 -3.93
CA ILE A 162 0.62 15.51 -4.19
C ILE A 162 0.83 15.31 -5.69
N SER A 163 -0.02 14.50 -6.32
CA SER A 163 0.17 14.09 -7.72
C SER A 163 -0.07 15.21 -8.70
N GLY A 164 -1.10 16.02 -8.49
CA GLY A 164 -1.43 17.17 -9.35
C GLY A 164 -0.33 18.23 -9.37
N PRO A 165 0.07 18.81 -8.24
CA PRO A 165 1.13 19.81 -8.18
C PRO A 165 2.47 19.34 -8.73
N LEU A 166 2.79 18.05 -8.58
CA LEU A 166 4.01 17.44 -9.12
C LEU A 166 3.88 16.99 -10.57
N ASN A 167 2.68 17.04 -11.16
CA ASN A 167 2.37 16.40 -12.43
C ASN A 167 2.87 14.93 -12.45
N ALA A 168 2.62 14.23 -11.36
CA ALA A 168 3.08 12.87 -11.13
C ALA A 168 1.95 11.87 -11.35
N ASP A 169 2.16 10.93 -12.26
CA ASP A 169 1.21 9.84 -12.50
C ASP A 169 1.25 8.83 -11.33
N VAL A 170 0.56 9.17 -10.25
CA VAL A 170 0.35 8.29 -9.09
C VAL A 170 -1.08 8.48 -8.62
N VAL A 171 -1.87 7.41 -8.64
CA VAL A 171 -3.32 7.48 -8.47
C VAL A 171 -3.84 6.32 -7.62
N VAL A 172 -4.81 6.63 -6.77
CA VAL A 172 -5.63 5.66 -6.02
C VAL A 172 -7.08 5.92 -6.41
N GLY A 173 -7.76 4.90 -6.95
CA GLY A 173 -9.08 5.10 -7.56
C GLY A 173 -8.97 5.74 -8.96
N LEU A 174 -8.99 4.90 -10.00
CA LEU A 174 -8.79 5.35 -11.38
C LEU A 174 -10.08 5.90 -12.02
N ASN A 175 -9.92 6.97 -12.78
CA ASN A 175 -10.96 7.48 -13.68
C ASN A 175 -10.84 6.88 -15.10
N ASP A 176 -11.78 7.21 -16.00
CA ASP A 176 -11.83 6.66 -17.35
C ASP A 176 -10.60 6.97 -18.21
N ALA A 177 -10.01 8.15 -18.05
CA ALA A 177 -8.81 8.53 -18.79
C ALA A 177 -7.60 7.71 -18.34
N GLN A 178 -7.49 7.46 -17.06
CA GLN A 178 -6.40 6.69 -16.44
C GLN A 178 -6.54 5.19 -16.73
N LEU A 179 -7.76 4.64 -16.71
CA LEU A 179 -8.02 3.23 -17.02
C LEU A 179 -7.48 2.83 -18.40
N ARG A 180 -7.55 3.71 -19.39
CA ARG A 180 -7.02 3.46 -20.75
C ARG A 180 -5.50 3.36 -20.80
N ARG A 181 -4.79 3.81 -19.76
CA ARG A 181 -3.32 3.80 -19.66
C ARG A 181 -2.79 2.64 -18.83
N VAL A 182 -3.67 1.83 -18.24
CA VAL A 182 -3.25 0.76 -17.32
C VAL A 182 -2.72 -0.44 -18.10
N SER A 183 -1.54 -0.92 -17.71
CA SER A 183 -1.02 -2.22 -18.13
C SER A 183 -1.47 -3.30 -17.15
N ASP A 184 -2.07 -4.36 -17.68
CA ASP A 184 -2.61 -5.47 -16.89
C ASP A 184 -1.51 -6.24 -16.12
N ILE A 185 -1.89 -6.72 -14.94
CA ILE A 185 -1.09 -7.66 -14.18
C ILE A 185 -1.15 -9.02 -14.88
N THR A 186 0.00 -9.54 -15.28
CA THR A 186 0.13 -10.88 -15.85
C THR A 186 1.13 -11.67 -15.00
N PRO A 187 0.67 -12.45 -14.01
CA PRO A 187 1.56 -13.21 -13.15
C PRO A 187 2.24 -14.32 -13.92
N LEU A 188 3.52 -14.52 -13.64
CA LEU A 188 4.24 -15.66 -14.18
C LEU A 188 3.69 -16.95 -13.59
N GLY A 189 3.19 -17.84 -14.44
CA GLY A 189 2.60 -19.10 -14.01
C GLY A 189 3.57 -19.98 -13.22
N ILE A 190 3.06 -20.70 -12.23
CA ILE A 190 3.88 -21.58 -11.36
C ILE A 190 4.68 -22.62 -12.16
N ARG A 191 4.14 -23.11 -13.28
CA ARG A 191 4.83 -24.04 -14.20
C ARG A 191 6.11 -23.41 -14.77
N CYS A 192 6.07 -22.12 -15.15
CA CYS A 192 7.25 -21.39 -15.63
C CYS A 192 8.30 -21.24 -14.52
N HIS A 193 7.87 -20.97 -13.28
CA HIS A 193 8.78 -20.91 -12.14
C HIS A 193 9.46 -22.26 -11.87
N ILE A 194 8.69 -23.35 -11.87
CA ILE A 194 9.21 -24.70 -11.65
C ILE A 194 10.21 -25.06 -12.76
N LEU A 195 9.83 -24.92 -14.01
CA LEU A 195 10.71 -25.25 -15.15
C LEU A 195 11.99 -24.40 -15.15
N ALA A 196 11.86 -23.09 -14.88
CA ALA A 196 13.02 -22.21 -14.80
C ALA A 196 13.92 -22.50 -13.59
N SER A 197 13.40 -23.08 -12.50
CA SER A 197 14.16 -23.42 -11.29
C SER A 197 15.10 -24.63 -11.48
N PHE A 198 14.82 -25.50 -12.45
CA PHE A 198 15.72 -26.61 -12.82
C PHE A 198 16.97 -26.15 -13.55
N ARG A 199 16.95 -24.97 -14.15
CA ARG A 199 18.09 -24.48 -14.93
C ARG A 199 19.24 -24.07 -13.98
N PRO A 200 20.46 -24.57 -14.18
CA PRO A 200 21.63 -24.12 -13.41
C PRO A 200 21.89 -22.62 -13.58
N LYS A 201 22.42 -21.98 -12.54
CA LYS A 201 22.71 -20.54 -12.57
C LYS A 201 23.72 -20.17 -13.67
N ILE A 202 24.70 -21.03 -13.92
CA ILE A 202 25.73 -20.89 -14.99
C ILE A 202 25.11 -20.88 -16.39
N PHE A 203 23.95 -21.51 -16.61
CA PHE A 203 23.21 -21.50 -17.86
C PHE A 203 22.09 -20.42 -17.90
N GLY A 204 22.23 -19.36 -17.12
CA GLY A 204 21.30 -18.23 -17.16
C GLY A 204 19.93 -18.52 -16.57
N ARG A 205 19.88 -19.11 -15.37
CA ARG A 205 18.62 -19.28 -14.64
C ARG A 205 17.92 -17.94 -14.42
N LYS A 206 16.67 -17.83 -14.91
CA LYS A 206 15.88 -16.59 -14.86
C LYS A 206 15.12 -16.39 -13.56
N VAL A 207 15.09 -17.40 -12.67
CA VAL A 207 14.45 -17.32 -11.35
C VAL A 207 15.49 -17.39 -10.24
N LEU A 208 15.22 -16.68 -9.14
CA LEU A 208 16.17 -16.53 -8.03
C LEU A 208 16.55 -17.88 -7.39
N HIS A 209 15.57 -18.77 -7.23
CA HIS A 209 15.71 -20.02 -6.49
C HIS A 209 15.83 -21.22 -7.43
N ASN A 210 16.70 -22.19 -7.06
CA ASN A 210 16.70 -23.50 -7.69
C ASN A 210 15.49 -24.32 -7.19
N PHE A 211 15.26 -25.47 -7.85
CA PHE A 211 14.12 -26.33 -7.54
C PHE A 211 14.04 -26.73 -6.06
N PHE A 212 15.15 -27.13 -5.44
CA PHE A 212 15.19 -27.55 -4.04
C PHE A 212 14.89 -26.37 -3.08
N GLN A 213 15.46 -25.19 -3.36
CA GLN A 213 15.17 -23.97 -2.60
C GLN A 213 13.70 -23.56 -2.74
N LEU A 214 13.11 -23.71 -3.93
CA LEU A 214 11.70 -23.43 -4.17
C LEU A 214 10.82 -24.39 -3.36
N MET A 215 11.11 -25.68 -3.40
CA MET A 215 10.37 -26.69 -2.62
C MET A 215 10.48 -26.48 -1.13
N ALA A 216 11.68 -26.22 -0.62
CA ALA A 216 11.88 -25.91 0.81
C ALA A 216 11.09 -24.67 1.26
N ARG A 217 11.03 -23.63 0.42
CA ARG A 217 10.23 -22.44 0.71
C ARG A 217 8.73 -22.71 0.68
N LEU A 218 8.24 -23.45 -0.31
CA LEU A 218 6.84 -23.85 -0.38
C LEU A 218 6.45 -24.67 0.86
N LEU A 219 7.29 -25.64 1.26
CA LEU A 219 7.07 -26.40 2.48
C LEU A 219 7.05 -25.50 3.71
N LYS A 220 8.01 -24.57 3.83
CA LYS A 220 8.05 -23.59 4.93
C LYS A 220 6.78 -22.74 4.96
N VAL A 221 6.30 -22.24 3.82
CA VAL A 221 5.06 -21.47 3.71
C VAL A 221 3.87 -22.30 4.16
N VAL A 222 3.74 -23.55 3.71
CA VAL A 222 2.66 -24.46 4.12
C VAL A 222 2.69 -24.73 5.63
N LEU A 223 3.86 -24.99 6.20
CA LEU A 223 4.02 -25.26 7.63
C LEU A 223 3.74 -24.00 8.47
N THR A 224 4.15 -22.81 7.97
CA THR A 224 3.89 -21.55 8.67
C THR A 224 2.43 -21.14 8.55
N ALA A 225 1.82 -21.30 7.38
CA ALA A 225 0.40 -21.05 7.17
C ALA A 225 -0.48 -21.91 8.10
N ARG A 226 -0.11 -23.16 8.36
CA ARG A 226 -0.81 -24.01 9.33
C ARG A 226 -0.79 -23.48 10.77
N LYS A 227 0.23 -22.68 11.12
CA LYS A 227 0.37 -22.08 12.47
C LYS A 227 -0.29 -20.71 12.61
N ASN A 228 -0.45 -19.96 11.50
CA ASN A 228 -0.93 -18.58 11.48
C ASN A 228 -2.20 -18.44 10.60
N PHE A 229 -3.22 -19.26 10.90
CA PHE A 229 -4.37 -19.46 10.02
C PHE A 229 -5.42 -18.31 10.01
N SER A 230 -5.08 -17.08 10.40
CA SER A 230 -5.98 -15.92 10.23
C SER A 230 -6.01 -15.35 8.79
N ALA A 231 -5.10 -15.77 7.92
CA ALA A 231 -4.97 -15.26 6.56
C ALA A 231 -5.76 -16.02 5.48
N SER A 232 -6.70 -16.89 5.85
CA SER A 232 -7.31 -17.84 4.90
C SER A 232 -8.55 -17.34 4.16
N LYS A 233 -9.17 -16.25 4.62
CA LYS A 233 -10.31 -15.66 3.89
C LYS A 233 -9.82 -14.56 2.95
N PRO A 234 -10.27 -14.53 1.69
CA PRO A 234 -9.94 -13.41 0.81
C PRO A 234 -10.51 -12.13 1.43
N PRO A 235 -9.72 -11.04 1.54
CA PRO A 235 -10.15 -9.80 2.16
C PRO A 235 -11.24 -9.08 1.35
N ILE A 236 -11.34 -9.40 0.07
CA ILE A 236 -12.36 -8.87 -0.86
C ILE A 236 -13.15 -10.04 -1.43
N GLN A 237 -14.46 -9.85 -1.56
CA GLN A 237 -15.37 -10.85 -2.13
C GLN A 237 -14.91 -11.24 -3.55
N ASN A 238 -14.98 -12.53 -3.86
CA ASN A 238 -14.60 -13.10 -5.15
C ASN A 238 -13.11 -12.97 -5.54
N MET A 239 -12.25 -12.48 -4.68
CA MET A 239 -10.82 -12.40 -4.93
C MET A 239 -10.18 -13.80 -4.87
N ARG A 240 -9.96 -14.43 -6.03
CA ARG A 240 -9.36 -15.78 -6.16
C ARG A 240 -7.90 -15.78 -6.57
N SER A 241 -7.43 -14.69 -7.16
CA SER A 241 -6.06 -14.56 -7.66
C SER A 241 -5.66 -13.10 -7.75
N ILE A 242 -4.37 -12.85 -7.97
CA ILE A 242 -3.84 -11.49 -8.17
C ILE A 242 -4.42 -10.79 -9.41
N ASN A 243 -4.90 -11.53 -10.40
CA ASN A 243 -5.56 -10.96 -11.58
C ASN A 243 -6.86 -10.23 -11.25
N PHE A 244 -7.39 -10.41 -10.05
CA PHE A 244 -8.54 -9.67 -9.54
C PHE A 244 -8.31 -8.14 -9.57
N PHE A 245 -7.06 -7.70 -9.41
CA PHE A 245 -6.69 -6.29 -9.54
C PHE A 245 -6.75 -5.74 -10.97
N ASN A 246 -7.01 -6.60 -11.98
CA ASN A 246 -7.29 -6.16 -13.35
C ASN A 246 -8.76 -5.81 -13.57
N ASP A 247 -9.64 -6.17 -12.64
CA ASP A 247 -11.05 -5.79 -12.72
C ASP A 247 -11.20 -4.27 -12.65
N GLU A 248 -12.02 -3.70 -13.55
CA GLU A 248 -12.20 -2.26 -13.68
C GLU A 248 -12.80 -1.63 -12.41
N ARG A 249 -13.76 -2.31 -11.77
CA ARG A 249 -14.40 -1.82 -10.54
C ARG A 249 -13.38 -1.80 -9.40
N MET A 250 -12.50 -2.83 -9.33
CA MET A 250 -11.41 -2.86 -8.36
C MET A 250 -10.43 -1.70 -8.58
N ARG A 251 -10.13 -1.36 -9.85
CA ARG A 251 -9.26 -0.22 -10.19
C ARG A 251 -9.86 1.13 -9.84
N ARG A 252 -11.18 1.27 -9.91
CA ARG A 252 -11.93 2.48 -9.50
C ARG A 252 -12.02 2.63 -7.99
N GLY A 253 -11.97 1.53 -7.25
CA GLY A 253 -12.02 1.52 -5.80
C GLY A 253 -10.71 1.96 -5.17
N GLU A 254 -10.78 2.50 -3.96
CA GLU A 254 -9.61 2.91 -3.19
C GLU A 254 -9.15 1.81 -2.23
N THR A 255 -8.04 1.18 -2.56
CA THR A 255 -7.29 0.29 -1.68
C THR A 255 -5.82 0.74 -1.68
N PRO A 256 -5.49 1.86 -1.03
CA PRO A 256 -4.19 2.51 -1.14
C PRO A 256 -3.01 1.56 -0.91
N SER A 257 -3.14 0.66 0.05
CA SER A 257 -2.13 -0.36 0.38
C SER A 257 -1.81 -1.37 -0.72
N ALA A 258 -2.68 -1.53 -1.74
CA ALA A 258 -2.53 -2.63 -2.72
C ALA A 258 -2.99 -2.28 -4.15
N ASN A 259 -3.74 -1.19 -4.32
CA ASN A 259 -4.34 -0.82 -5.60
C ASN A 259 -3.90 0.57 -6.10
N THR A 260 -2.78 1.05 -5.63
CA THR A 260 -2.17 2.26 -6.19
C THR A 260 -1.62 1.96 -7.58
N HIS A 261 -1.93 2.82 -8.55
CA HIS A 261 -1.40 2.78 -9.90
C HIS A 261 -0.45 3.95 -10.15
N ALA A 262 0.67 3.66 -10.77
CA ALA A 262 1.66 4.70 -11.04
C ALA A 262 2.49 4.40 -12.28
N SER A 263 3.04 5.46 -12.89
CA SER A 263 4.21 5.34 -13.75
C SER A 263 5.50 5.37 -12.90
N ALA A 264 6.59 4.82 -13.42
CA ALA A 264 7.89 4.94 -12.74
C ALA A 264 8.32 6.41 -12.59
N ARG A 265 7.96 7.26 -13.54
CA ARG A 265 8.19 8.71 -13.48
C ARG A 265 7.50 9.34 -12.29
N GLY A 266 6.21 9.05 -12.10
CA GLY A 266 5.41 9.60 -11.01
C GLY A 266 5.95 9.21 -9.64
N LEU A 267 6.19 7.90 -9.42
CA LEU A 267 6.77 7.43 -8.15
C LEU A 267 8.15 8.01 -7.89
N ALA A 268 9.03 8.03 -8.91
CA ALA A 268 10.38 8.56 -8.75
C ALA A 268 10.38 10.06 -8.47
N HIS A 269 9.41 10.82 -8.99
CA HIS A 269 9.29 12.25 -8.70
C HIS A 269 8.88 12.50 -7.25
N ILE A 270 7.85 11.80 -6.75
CA ILE A 270 7.47 11.87 -5.33
C ILE A 270 8.63 11.44 -4.43
N ALA A 271 9.33 10.35 -4.79
CA ALA A 271 10.51 9.90 -4.04
C ALA A 271 11.64 10.94 -4.04
N ALA A 272 11.82 11.71 -5.12
CA ALA A 272 12.80 12.79 -5.19
C ALA A 272 12.45 13.94 -4.24
N VAL A 273 11.17 14.30 -4.12
CA VAL A 273 10.70 15.30 -3.14
C VAL A 273 10.97 14.82 -1.72
N MET A 274 10.65 13.56 -1.42
CA MET A 274 10.90 12.97 -0.11
C MET A 274 12.40 12.90 0.21
N ALA A 275 13.25 12.53 -0.74
CA ALA A 275 14.71 12.52 -0.59
C ALA A 275 15.31 13.94 -0.38
N ALA A 276 14.60 14.98 -0.80
CA ALA A 276 14.97 16.37 -0.59
C ALA A 276 14.43 16.96 0.75
N GLY A 277 13.83 16.14 1.61
CA GLY A 277 13.31 16.57 2.91
C GLY A 277 11.85 17.01 2.89
N GLY A 278 11.05 16.54 1.93
CA GLY A 278 9.62 16.83 1.79
C GLY A 278 9.30 17.97 0.82
N GLN A 279 10.30 18.70 0.34
CA GLN A 279 10.14 19.81 -0.58
C GLN A 279 11.16 19.75 -1.73
N LEU A 280 10.71 20.05 -2.95
CA LEU A 280 11.58 20.15 -4.12
C LEU A 280 11.11 21.30 -5.02
N GLY A 281 11.96 22.32 -5.21
CA GLY A 281 11.57 23.55 -5.92
C GLY A 281 10.42 24.26 -5.21
N SER A 282 9.35 24.56 -5.94
CA SER A 282 8.14 25.19 -5.41
C SER A 282 7.11 24.21 -4.83
N VAL A 283 7.34 22.93 -4.94
CA VAL A 283 6.38 21.90 -4.47
C VAL A 283 6.80 21.37 -3.11
N GLU A 284 5.90 21.46 -2.16
CA GLU A 284 6.01 20.89 -0.82
C GLU A 284 4.96 19.78 -0.65
N CYS A 285 5.42 18.54 -0.43
CA CYS A 285 4.57 17.43 -0.04
C CYS A 285 4.46 17.31 1.49
N LEU A 286 5.53 17.66 2.19
CA LEU A 286 5.60 17.67 3.66
C LEU A 286 6.43 18.87 4.13
N SER A 287 6.00 19.50 5.22
CA SER A 287 6.86 20.42 5.95
C SER A 287 8.10 19.69 6.47
N ARG A 288 9.19 20.42 6.67
CA ARG A 288 10.43 19.82 7.20
C ARG A 288 10.20 19.12 8.55
N SER A 289 9.42 19.70 9.44
CA SER A 289 9.08 19.11 10.74
C SER A 289 8.30 17.81 10.60
N ALA A 290 7.34 17.73 9.69
CA ALA A 290 6.58 16.50 9.41
C ALA A 290 7.50 15.41 8.82
N TRP A 291 8.43 15.81 7.94
CA TRP A 291 9.41 14.90 7.36
C TRP A 291 10.36 14.35 8.41
N ASP A 292 10.85 15.19 9.32
CA ASP A 292 11.73 14.77 10.43
C ASP A 292 11.01 13.80 11.38
N LEU A 293 9.73 14.08 11.72
CA LEU A 293 8.90 13.17 12.54
C LEU A 293 8.67 11.81 11.86
N LEU A 294 8.44 11.79 10.54
CA LEU A 294 8.26 10.56 9.77
C LEU A 294 9.50 9.65 9.78
N HIS A 295 10.69 10.19 10.04
CA HIS A 295 11.96 9.47 10.03
C HIS A 295 12.59 9.27 11.42
N LYS A 296 11.90 9.73 12.47
CA LYS A 296 12.42 9.72 13.84
C LYS A 296 12.16 8.38 14.53
N ASP A 297 13.12 7.95 15.34
CA ASP A 297 13.03 6.85 16.31
C ASP A 297 12.44 5.52 15.75
N PRO A 298 13.07 4.91 14.73
CA PRO A 298 12.56 3.69 14.15
C PRO A 298 12.50 2.54 15.16
N GLN A 299 11.32 1.98 15.35
CA GLN A 299 11.04 0.89 16.29
C GLN A 299 11.31 -0.48 15.65
N PRO A 300 12.30 -1.24 16.12
CA PRO A 300 12.53 -2.58 15.63
C PRO A 300 11.50 -3.55 16.19
N ALA A 301 10.93 -4.39 15.33
CA ALA A 301 10.07 -5.49 15.74
C ALA A 301 10.06 -6.60 14.68
N SER A 302 9.61 -7.79 15.07
CA SER A 302 9.48 -8.93 14.16
C SER A 302 8.08 -8.96 13.57
N MET A 303 7.97 -8.84 12.26
CA MET A 303 6.69 -8.98 11.55
C MET A 303 6.37 -10.47 11.32
N GLY A 304 5.22 -10.90 11.84
CA GLY A 304 4.80 -12.30 11.78
C GLY A 304 5.77 -13.28 12.45
N GLY A 305 6.62 -12.80 13.36
CA GLY A 305 7.60 -13.63 14.06
C GLY A 305 8.80 -14.09 13.22
N VAL A 306 8.92 -13.67 11.96
CA VAL A 306 9.93 -14.18 11.01
C VAL A 306 10.72 -13.10 10.29
N LEU A 307 10.14 -11.92 10.07
CA LEU A 307 10.77 -10.87 9.30
C LEU A 307 11.16 -9.70 10.22
N PRO A 308 12.46 -9.44 10.47
CA PRO A 308 12.86 -8.26 11.21
C PRO A 308 12.50 -7.00 10.43
N THR A 309 11.85 -6.06 11.09
CA THR A 309 11.41 -4.79 10.51
C THR A 309 11.79 -3.63 11.42
N ARG A 310 11.95 -2.44 10.83
CA ARG A 310 12.12 -1.18 11.55
C ARG A 310 11.18 -0.17 10.92
N PHE A 311 10.21 0.31 11.69
CA PHE A 311 9.30 1.36 11.26
C PHE A 311 9.39 2.55 12.22
N THR A 312 9.32 3.72 11.68
CA THR A 312 9.22 4.99 12.41
C THR A 312 7.80 5.28 12.77
#